data_2fe9b4a4da681ab4851fe952a0f8a456
#
_entry.id   2fe9b4a4da681ab4851fe952a0f8a456
#
_cell.length_a   1.000
_cell.length_b   1.000
_cell.length_c   1.000
_cell.angle_alpha   90.00
_cell.angle_beta   90.00
_cell.angle_gamma   90.00
#
_symmetry.space_group_name_H-M   'P 1'
#
loop_
_entity.id
_entity.type
_entity.pdbx_description
1 polymer ?
#
loop_
_entity_poly.entity_id
_entity_poly.type
_entity_poly.pdbx_seq_one_letter_code
_entity_poly.pdbx_strand_id
1 'polypeptide(L)' 'MSKGQSLQEPFLNALRRERVPVAIYLVNGIKLQGQVESFDQFVVLLKNSVSQMIYKHAISTVVPARNVSVFDEDES' A
#
# COMPACT_ATOMS: atom_id res chain seq x y z
N MET A 1 -8.02 19.69 5.30
CA MET A 1 -8.14 18.51 5.53
C MET A 1 -7.64 17.62 4.51
N SER A 2 -6.82 16.96 4.75
CA SER A 2 -6.08 16.26 3.81
C SER A 2 -6.70 14.96 3.50
N LYS A 3 -7.72 14.98 2.75
CA LYS A 3 -8.36 13.78 2.39
C LYS A 3 -7.48 12.86 1.65
N GLY A 4 -6.58 13.38 0.84
CA GLY A 4 -5.68 12.53 0.13
C GLY A 4 -4.77 11.76 1.05
N GLN A 5 -4.32 12.41 2.12
CA GLN A 5 -3.48 11.72 3.06
C GLN A 5 -4.26 10.67 3.80
N SER A 6 -5.49 10.99 4.16
CA SER A 6 -6.30 10.03 4.87
C SER A 6 -6.56 8.82 4.02
N LEU A 7 -6.69 8.99 2.72
CA LEU A 7 -6.93 7.87 1.85
C LEU A 7 -5.71 6.95 1.80
N GLN A 8 -4.52 7.52 1.76
CA GLN A 8 -3.33 6.71 1.59
C GLN A 8 -3.09 5.77 2.76
N GLU A 9 -3.17 6.30 3.98
CA GLU A 9 -2.89 5.47 5.13
C GLU A 9 -3.95 4.42 5.40
N PRO A 10 -5.24 4.75 5.31
CA PRO A 10 -6.25 3.72 5.47
C PRO A 10 -6.16 2.62 4.42
N PHE A 11 -5.78 2.98 3.19
CA PHE A 11 -5.64 2.01 2.13
C PHE A 11 -4.50 1.04 2.44
N LEU A 12 -3.34 1.56 2.82
CA LEU A 12 -2.21 0.71 3.15
C LEU A 12 -2.50 -0.14 4.38
N ASN A 13 -3.20 0.43 5.35
CA ASN A 13 -3.51 -0.32 6.56
C ASN A 13 -4.47 -1.46 6.25
N ALA A 14 -5.43 -1.24 5.36
CA ALA A 14 -6.34 -2.30 4.96
C ALA A 14 -5.59 -3.42 4.25
N LEU A 15 -4.65 -3.07 3.39
CA LEU A 15 -3.86 -4.08 2.69
C LEU A 15 -3.04 -4.89 3.67
N ARG A 16 -2.48 -4.23 4.68
CA ARG A 16 -1.68 -4.90 5.68
C ARG A 16 -2.54 -5.81 6.54
N ARG A 17 -3.66 -5.28 7.01
CA ARG A 17 -4.52 -6.02 7.92
C ARG A 17 -5.11 -7.25 7.24
N GLU A 18 -5.51 -7.12 6.00
CA GLU A 18 -6.15 -8.21 5.29
C GLU A 18 -5.17 -9.06 4.50
N ARG A 19 -3.89 -8.73 4.57
CA ARG A 19 -2.84 -9.49 3.92
C ARG A 19 -3.10 -9.69 2.44
N VAL A 20 -3.49 -8.61 1.78
CA VAL A 20 -3.84 -8.66 0.38
C VAL A 20 -2.57 -8.58 -0.46
N PRO A 21 -2.33 -9.51 -1.37
CA PRO A 21 -1.17 -9.38 -2.24
C PRO A 21 -1.30 -8.15 -3.12
N VAL A 22 -0.22 -7.44 -3.32
CA VAL A 22 -0.24 -6.22 -4.10
C VAL A 22 0.88 -6.21 -5.11
N ALA A 23 0.69 -5.45 -6.16
CA ALA A 23 1.75 -5.11 -7.10
C ALA A 23 2.01 -3.63 -6.93
N ILE A 24 3.27 -3.28 -6.69
CA ILE A 24 3.66 -1.89 -6.51
C ILE A 24 4.51 -1.51 -7.70
N TYR A 25 4.08 -0.47 -8.42
CA TYR A 25 4.82 0.02 -9.57
C TYR A 25 5.59 1.25 -9.15
N LEU A 26 6.87 1.26 -9.43
CA LEU A 26 7.72 2.40 -9.09
C LEU A 26 7.76 3.39 -10.23
N VAL A 27 8.16 4.61 -9.93
CA VAL A 27 8.18 5.65 -10.95
C VAL A 27 9.16 5.35 -12.07
N ASN A 28 10.13 4.45 -11.85
CA ASN A 28 11.05 4.08 -12.90
C ASN A 28 10.56 2.87 -13.70
N GLY A 29 9.34 2.41 -13.44
CA GLY A 29 8.73 1.33 -14.21
C GLY A 29 8.93 -0.06 -13.64
N ILE A 30 9.65 -0.19 -12.55
CA ILE A 30 9.85 -1.50 -11.94
C ILE A 30 8.59 -1.91 -11.19
N LYS A 31 8.24 -3.17 -11.28
CA LYS A 31 7.07 -3.72 -10.60
C LYS A 31 7.55 -4.65 -9.49
N LEU A 32 7.05 -4.43 -8.28
CA LEU A 32 7.35 -5.28 -7.15
C LEU A 32 6.06 -5.91 -6.67
N GLN A 33 6.13 -7.14 -6.20
CA GLN A 33 4.94 -7.84 -5.74
C GLN A 33 5.17 -8.39 -4.34
N GLY A 34 4.13 -8.46 -3.57
CA GLY A 34 4.21 -9.00 -2.21
C GLY A 34 3.05 -8.53 -1.39
N GLN A 35 3.21 -8.54 -0.09
CA GLN A 35 2.19 -8.09 0.85
C GLN A 35 2.78 -6.97 1.68
N VAL A 36 1.94 -6.00 2.03
CA VAL A 36 2.39 -4.91 2.88
C VAL A 36 2.58 -5.45 4.28
N GLU A 37 3.80 -5.41 4.77
CA GLU A 37 4.10 -5.92 6.09
C GLU A 37 3.93 -4.82 7.12
N SER A 38 4.40 -3.63 6.81
CA SER A 38 4.21 -2.48 7.66
C SER A 38 4.50 -1.24 6.84
N PHE A 39 4.27 -0.08 7.39
CA PHE A 39 4.57 1.15 6.69
C PHE A 39 4.60 2.29 7.70
N ASP A 40 5.21 3.40 7.30
CA ASP A 40 5.13 4.61 8.09
C ASP A 40 4.93 5.76 7.11
N GLN A 41 5.21 6.98 7.55
CA GLN A 41 4.88 8.10 6.69
C GLN A 41 5.82 8.24 5.50
N PHE A 42 6.95 7.55 5.50
CA PHE A 42 7.90 7.68 4.40
C PHE A 42 8.11 6.40 3.60
N VAL A 43 7.92 5.25 4.20
CA VAL A 43 8.26 4.00 3.54
C VAL A 43 7.16 2.96 3.70
N VAL A 44 7.18 1.99 2.81
CA VAL A 44 6.32 0.81 2.89
C VAL A 44 7.26 -0.39 2.91
N LEU A 45 7.04 -1.29 3.85
CA LEU A 45 7.82 -2.52 3.91
C LEU A 45 7.00 -3.60 3.24
N LEU A 46 7.49 -4.08 2.12
CA LEU A 46 6.81 -5.07 1.31
C LEU A 46 7.47 -6.41 1.52
N LYS A 47 6.69 -7.42 1.85
CA LYS A 47 7.24 -8.73 2.10
C LYS A 47 6.85 -9.71 1.01
N ASN A 48 7.84 -10.44 0.52
CA ASN A 48 7.64 -11.48 -0.43
C ASN A 48 8.50 -12.63 0.06
N SER A 49 9.48 -13.09 -0.68
CA SER A 49 10.44 -14.03 -0.14
C SER A 49 11.40 -13.29 0.78
N VAL A 50 11.57 -11.99 0.58
CA VAL A 50 12.38 -11.16 1.45
C VAL A 50 11.56 -9.92 1.75
N SER A 51 11.98 -9.16 2.76
CA SER A 51 11.33 -7.89 3.07
C SER A 51 12.09 -6.78 2.35
N GLN A 52 11.35 -5.91 1.69
CA GLN A 52 11.93 -4.80 0.96
C GLN A 52 11.34 -3.51 1.44
N MET A 53 12.19 -2.51 1.62
CA MET A 53 11.74 -1.19 2.04
C MET A 53 11.63 -0.30 0.80
N ILE A 54 10.48 0.29 0.60
CA ILE A 54 10.22 1.10 -0.56
C ILE A 54 9.82 2.48 -0.11
N TYR A 55 10.49 3.51 -0.63
CA TYR A 55 10.12 4.88 -0.28
C TYR A 55 8.82 5.23 -0.99
N LYS A 56 7.91 5.81 -0.25
CA LYS A 56 6.59 6.12 -0.80
C LYS A 56 6.67 7.03 -2.00
N HIS A 57 7.61 8.00 -2.00
CA HIS A 57 7.66 8.91 -3.13
C HIS A 57 8.23 8.26 -4.38
N ALA A 58 8.74 7.05 -4.29
CA ALA A 58 9.16 6.31 -5.46
C ALA A 58 8.04 5.45 -6.02
N ILE A 59 6.89 5.40 -5.36
CA ILE A 59 5.78 4.56 -5.79
C ILE A 59 4.90 5.35 -6.74
N SER A 60 4.61 4.75 -7.87
CA SER A 60 3.69 5.34 -8.82
C SER A 60 2.28 4.81 -8.58
N THR A 61 2.13 3.52 -8.43
CA THR A 61 0.81 2.90 -8.32
C THR A 61 0.88 1.66 -7.45
N VAL A 62 -0.15 1.44 -6.66
CA VAL A 62 -0.29 0.22 -5.89
C VAL A 62 -1.57 -0.47 -6.33
N VAL A 63 -1.45 -1.70 -6.82
CA VAL A 63 -2.59 -2.42 -7.35
C VAL A 63 -2.82 -3.67 -6.51
N PRO A 64 -3.85 -3.70 -5.70
CA PRO A 64 -4.12 -4.89 -4.89
C PRO A 64 -4.72 -5.99 -5.76
N ALA A 65 -4.48 -7.24 -5.36
CA ALA A 65 -4.99 -8.38 -6.11
C ALA A 65 -6.51 -8.48 -5.97
N ARG A 66 -7.08 -7.91 -4.94
CA ARG A 66 -8.52 -7.86 -4.79
C ARG A 66 -8.88 -6.56 -4.12
N ASN A 67 -10.15 -6.19 -4.21
CA ASN A 67 -10.57 -4.95 -3.63
C ASN A 67 -10.51 -5.02 -2.11
N VAL A 68 -10.26 -3.89 -1.50
CA VAL A 68 -10.29 -3.78 -0.06
C VAL A 68 -11.26 -2.69 0.29
N SER A 69 -11.88 -2.82 1.45
CA SER A 69 -12.83 -1.82 1.91
C SER A 69 -12.08 -0.78 2.71
N VAL A 70 -11.97 0.39 2.16
CA VAL A 70 -11.24 1.47 2.81
C VAL A 70 -12.21 2.43 3.47
N PHE A 71 -13.37 2.60 2.88
CA PHE A 71 -14.30 3.60 3.35
C PHE A 71 -15.54 3.04 3.97
N ASP A 72 -15.65 1.74 4.13
CA ASP A 72 -16.91 1.16 4.51
C ASP A 72 -17.41 1.71 5.81
N GLU A 73 -16.54 1.98 6.75
CA GLU A 73 -17.02 2.46 8.00
C GLU A 73 -17.21 3.93 7.96
N ASP A 74 -16.57 4.59 7.06
CA ASP A 74 -16.64 5.99 7.07
C ASP A 74 -17.86 6.54 6.54
N GLU A 75 -18.24 6.06 5.44
CA GLU A 75 -19.28 6.62 4.81
C GLU A 75 -20.48 6.42 5.51
N SER A 76 -20.43 5.64 6.40
CA SER A 76 -21.64 5.48 7.17
C SER A 76 -21.96 6.71 7.95
#